data_d24e437b97fe3c840d77dccec4fb1aa6
#
_entry.id   d24e437b97fe3c840d77dccec4fb1aa6
#
_cell.length_a   1.000
_cell.length_b   1.000
_cell.length_c   1.000
_cell.angle_alpha   90.00
_cell.angle_beta   90.00
_cell.angle_gamma   90.00
#
_symmetry.space_group_name_H-M   'P 1'
#
loop_
_entity.id
_entity.type
_entity.pdbx_description
1 polymer ?
#
loop_
_entity_poly.entity_id
_entity_poly.type
_entity_poly.pdbx_seq_one_letter_code
_entity_poly.pdbx_strand_id
1 'polypeptide(L)'
;GITIVVVTHQMEVIKQICTKVAFIKNGKVVTVGKPEELFVAPNPEVQAFVGESVEILPKDGVNVKLFFADENSESHLITTLARKLDIDFDICQGKLENFRGSILGSLIINIQEEDRDKVFAFLKEHHIIWEELQHE
;
A
#
# COMPACT_ATOMS: atom_id res chain seq x y z
N GLY A 1 12.13 -30.43 -0.26
CA GLY A 1 10.93 -29.77 -0.75
C GLY A 1 10.81 -29.80 -2.26
N ILE A 2 9.61 -29.61 -2.75
CA ILE A 2 9.29 -29.55 -4.17
C ILE A 2 9.11 -28.09 -4.56
N THR A 3 9.75 -27.66 -5.65
CA THR A 3 9.53 -26.36 -6.25
C THR A 3 8.38 -26.46 -7.26
N ILE A 4 7.38 -25.61 -7.07
CA ILE A 4 6.22 -25.54 -7.96
C ILE A 4 6.16 -24.15 -8.60
N VAL A 5 6.03 -24.11 -9.95
CA VAL A 5 5.85 -22.87 -10.70
C VAL A 5 4.43 -22.78 -11.21
N VAL A 6 3.74 -21.69 -10.92
CA VAL A 6 2.38 -21.44 -11.38
C VAL A 6 2.37 -20.18 -12.24
N VAL A 7 1.83 -20.26 -13.44
CA VAL A 7 1.59 -19.10 -14.31
C VAL A 7 0.13 -18.71 -14.21
N THR A 8 -0.15 -17.52 -13.75
CA THR A 8 -1.52 -17.04 -13.54
C THR A 8 -1.61 -15.52 -13.62
N HIS A 9 -2.78 -15.01 -13.91
CA HIS A 9 -3.13 -13.59 -13.76
C HIS A 9 -4.20 -13.38 -12.70
N GLN A 10 -4.47 -14.41 -11.89
CA GLN A 10 -5.44 -14.33 -10.79
C GLN A 10 -4.73 -13.96 -9.50
N MET A 11 -5.01 -12.77 -8.99
CA MET A 11 -4.38 -12.25 -7.80
C MET A 11 -4.65 -13.09 -6.56
N GLU A 12 -5.84 -13.67 -6.43
CA GLU A 12 -6.19 -14.51 -5.29
C GLU A 12 -5.29 -15.74 -5.17
N VAL A 13 -4.94 -16.35 -6.30
CA VAL A 13 -4.00 -17.49 -6.32
C VAL A 13 -2.61 -17.05 -5.85
N ILE A 14 -2.15 -15.90 -6.34
CA ILE A 14 -0.84 -15.35 -5.96
C ILE A 14 -0.78 -15.08 -4.46
N LYS A 15 -1.79 -14.45 -3.91
CA LYS A 15 -1.87 -14.12 -2.48
C LYS A 15 -1.87 -15.34 -1.57
N GLN A 16 -2.56 -16.40 -1.99
CA GLN A 16 -2.79 -17.57 -1.12
C GLN A 16 -1.65 -18.57 -1.14
N ILE A 17 -1.02 -18.81 -2.28
CA ILE A 17 -0.08 -19.93 -2.41
C ILE A 17 1.34 -19.55 -2.80
N CYS A 18 1.57 -18.38 -3.39
CA CYS A 18 2.89 -18.03 -3.89
C CYS A 18 3.79 -17.47 -2.79
N THR A 19 5.04 -17.96 -2.75
CA THR A 19 6.09 -17.45 -1.86
C THR A 19 6.97 -16.43 -2.55
N LYS A 20 7.03 -16.50 -3.90
CA LYS A 20 7.80 -15.58 -4.73
C LYS A 20 7.06 -15.38 -6.05
N VAL A 21 7.05 -14.16 -6.53
CA VAL A 21 6.35 -13.78 -7.76
C VAL A 21 7.31 -13.08 -8.70
N ALA A 22 7.28 -13.47 -9.98
CA ALA A 22 7.91 -12.73 -11.06
C ALA A 22 6.80 -12.11 -11.92
N PHE A 23 6.81 -10.79 -12.03
CA PHE A 23 5.85 -10.06 -12.85
C PHE A 23 6.41 -9.87 -14.26
N ILE A 24 5.71 -10.40 -15.25
CA ILE A 24 6.16 -10.39 -16.65
C ILE A 24 5.21 -9.53 -17.49
N LYS A 25 5.77 -8.62 -18.27
CA LYS A 25 5.04 -7.81 -19.23
C LYS A 25 5.78 -7.76 -20.56
N ASN A 26 5.08 -8.04 -21.65
CA ASN A 26 5.65 -8.06 -23.01
C ASN A 26 6.91 -8.95 -23.13
N GLY A 27 6.88 -10.13 -22.49
CA GLY A 27 7.97 -11.09 -22.51
C GLY A 27 9.18 -10.73 -21.66
N LYS A 28 9.10 -9.65 -20.89
CA LYS A 28 10.20 -9.20 -20.02
C LYS A 28 9.77 -9.23 -18.55
N VAL A 29 10.71 -9.61 -17.69
CA VAL A 29 10.51 -9.56 -16.25
C VAL A 29 10.59 -8.09 -15.79
N VAL A 30 9.47 -7.60 -15.25
CA VAL A 30 9.38 -6.23 -14.72
C VAL A 30 9.95 -6.17 -13.30
N THR A 31 9.55 -7.12 -12.47
CA THR A 31 9.99 -7.19 -11.08
C THR A 31 9.85 -8.61 -10.54
N VAL A 32 10.63 -8.92 -9.51
CA VAL A 32 10.59 -10.20 -8.81
C VAL A 32 10.65 -9.91 -7.31
N GLY A 33 9.85 -10.61 -6.52
CA GLY A 33 9.89 -10.48 -5.07
C GLY A 33 8.80 -11.28 -4.39
N LYS A 34 8.68 -11.08 -3.10
CA LYS A 34 7.57 -11.66 -2.34
C LYS A 34 6.28 -10.94 -2.69
N PRO A 35 5.13 -11.64 -2.70
CA PRO A 35 3.84 -10.99 -2.99
C PRO A 35 3.60 -9.76 -2.10
N GLU A 36 3.88 -9.85 -0.82
CA GLU A 36 3.70 -8.77 0.15
C GLU A 36 4.52 -7.53 -0.23
N GLU A 37 5.76 -7.73 -0.64
CA GLU A 37 6.66 -6.64 -1.05
C GLU A 37 6.19 -5.96 -2.33
N LEU A 38 5.74 -6.74 -3.30
CA LEU A 38 5.28 -6.21 -4.58
C LEU A 38 4.00 -5.39 -4.45
N PHE A 39 3.10 -5.81 -3.55
CA PHE A 39 1.86 -5.07 -3.30
C PHE A 39 2.08 -3.75 -2.58
N VAL A 40 3.11 -3.67 -1.75
CA VAL A 40 3.44 -2.47 -1.00
C VAL A 40 4.37 -1.54 -1.80
N ALA A 41 5.14 -2.09 -2.74
CA ALA A 41 6.07 -1.31 -3.54
C ALA A 41 5.33 -0.35 -4.49
N PRO A 42 5.74 0.90 -4.57
CA PRO A 42 5.14 1.87 -5.50
C PRO A 42 5.63 1.63 -6.94
N ASN A 43 5.30 0.49 -7.50
CA ASN A 43 5.61 0.17 -8.89
C ASN A 43 4.35 0.38 -9.74
N PRO A 44 4.33 1.37 -10.66
CA PRO A 44 3.15 1.69 -11.45
C PRO A 44 2.63 0.53 -12.29
N GLU A 45 3.51 -0.33 -12.80
CA GLU A 45 3.10 -1.46 -13.64
C GLU A 45 2.43 -2.56 -12.81
N VAL A 46 2.91 -2.81 -11.60
CA VAL A 46 2.26 -3.74 -10.67
C VAL A 46 0.90 -3.20 -10.21
N GLN A 47 0.84 -1.91 -9.89
CA GLN A 47 -0.41 -1.26 -9.49
C GLN A 47 -1.46 -1.31 -10.59
N ALA A 48 -1.08 -1.09 -11.83
CA ALA A 48 -1.97 -1.21 -13.00
C ALA A 48 -2.50 -2.64 -13.17
N PHE A 49 -1.67 -3.64 -12.91
CA PHE A 49 -2.08 -5.05 -12.98
C PHE A 49 -3.02 -5.44 -11.83
N VAL A 50 -2.76 -4.95 -10.64
CA VAL A 50 -3.61 -5.22 -9.46
C VAL A 50 -5.01 -4.63 -9.64
N GLY A 51 -5.18 -3.73 -10.60
CA GLY A 51 -6.48 -3.16 -10.92
C GLY A 51 -6.98 -2.23 -9.84
N GLU A 52 -6.09 -1.47 -9.23
CA GLU A 52 -6.51 -0.37 -8.37
C GLU A 52 -7.36 0.58 -9.22
N SER A 53 -8.65 0.60 -8.91
CA SER A 53 -9.57 1.54 -9.53
C SER A 53 -9.02 2.94 -9.36
N VAL A 54 -9.02 3.72 -10.44
CA VAL A 54 -8.73 5.16 -10.35
C VAL A 54 -9.80 5.74 -9.44
N GLU A 55 -9.44 6.01 -8.22
CA GLU A 55 -10.37 6.56 -7.26
C GLU A 55 -10.49 8.06 -7.45
N ILE A 56 -11.71 8.51 -7.24
CA ILE A 56 -11.96 9.95 -7.23
C ILE A 56 -11.43 10.47 -5.90
N LEU A 57 -10.19 10.97 -5.92
CA LEU A 57 -9.57 11.58 -4.75
C LEU A 57 -9.98 13.05 -4.63
N PRO A 58 -10.07 13.57 -3.39
CA PRO A 58 -10.26 15.00 -3.18
C PRO A 58 -9.21 15.83 -3.91
N LYS A 59 -9.64 16.93 -4.52
CA LYS A 59 -8.75 17.84 -5.26
C LYS A 59 -7.99 18.79 -4.34
N ASP A 60 -8.58 19.10 -3.20
CA ASP A 60 -7.99 19.98 -2.21
C ASP A 60 -7.20 19.16 -1.19
N GLY A 61 -6.18 19.78 -0.59
CA GLY A 61 -5.32 19.13 0.38
C GLY A 61 -4.32 18.17 -0.23
N VAL A 62 -3.80 17.27 0.58
CA VAL A 62 -2.79 16.28 0.18
C VAL A 62 -3.33 14.88 0.40
N ASN A 63 -3.31 14.05 -0.61
CA ASN A 63 -3.71 12.65 -0.53
C ASN A 63 -2.50 11.78 -0.25
N VAL A 64 -2.57 11.00 0.81
CA VAL A 64 -1.47 10.14 1.24
C VAL A 64 -1.98 8.71 1.36
N LYS A 65 -1.29 7.79 0.69
CA LYS A 65 -1.55 6.36 0.80
C LYS A 65 -0.57 5.76 1.80
N LEU A 66 -1.11 5.13 2.83
CA LEU A 66 -0.36 4.47 3.89
C LEU A 66 -0.45 2.96 3.72
N PHE A 67 0.64 2.26 3.99
CA PHE A 67 0.71 0.80 3.92
C PHE A 67 1.00 0.21 5.29
N PHE A 68 0.25 -0.80 5.67
CA PHE A 68 0.36 -1.50 6.95
C PHE A 68 0.63 -2.97 6.74
N ALA A 69 1.55 -3.54 7.51
CA ALA A 69 1.78 -4.98 7.58
C ALA A 69 1.72 -5.43 9.03
N ASP A 70 1.26 -6.65 9.29
CA ASP A 70 1.13 -7.20 10.65
C ASP A 70 2.40 -7.07 11.48
N GLU A 71 3.55 -7.27 10.84
CA GLU A 71 4.84 -7.25 11.52
C GLU A 71 5.30 -5.84 11.93
N ASN A 72 4.74 -4.81 11.29
CA ASN A 72 5.16 -3.41 11.47
C ASN A 72 4.02 -2.50 11.90
N SER A 73 2.81 -3.05 12.08
CA SER A 73 1.69 -2.23 12.51
C SER A 73 1.81 -1.93 14.00
N GLU A 74 2.27 -0.74 14.33
CA GLU A 74 1.95 -0.21 15.65
C GLU A 74 0.43 -0.21 15.78
N SER A 75 -0.07 -0.93 16.76
CA SER A 75 -1.50 -0.88 17.06
C SER A 75 -1.89 0.58 17.26
N HIS A 76 -2.97 1.00 16.61
CA HIS A 76 -3.53 2.34 16.72
C HIS A 76 -2.75 3.46 16.04
N LEU A 77 -1.99 3.18 14.95
CA LEU A 77 -1.22 4.18 14.23
C LEU A 77 -2.05 5.40 13.82
N ILE A 78 -3.23 5.17 13.25
CA ILE A 78 -4.08 6.24 12.71
C ILE A 78 -4.57 7.17 13.82
N THR A 79 -5.04 6.60 14.92
CA THR A 79 -5.48 7.38 16.07
C THR A 79 -4.32 8.08 16.78
N THR A 80 -3.15 7.43 16.80
CA THR A 80 -1.94 8.01 17.35
C THR A 80 -1.47 9.22 16.52
N LEU A 81 -1.50 9.10 15.19
CA LEU A 81 -1.16 10.19 14.27
C LEU A 81 -2.06 11.41 14.52
N ALA A 82 -3.37 11.21 14.55
CA ALA A 82 -4.33 12.28 14.76
C ALA A 82 -4.13 12.97 16.12
N ARG A 83 -3.93 12.18 17.16
CA ARG A 83 -3.80 12.68 18.53
C ARG A 83 -2.46 13.39 18.78
N LYS A 84 -1.36 12.80 18.33
CA LYS A 84 -0.02 13.39 18.53
C LYS A 84 0.20 14.67 17.76
N LEU A 85 -0.32 14.72 16.52
CA LEU A 85 -0.17 15.89 15.68
C LEU A 85 -1.30 16.91 15.86
N ASP A 86 -2.34 16.55 16.59
CA ASP A 86 -3.54 17.38 16.80
C ASP A 86 -4.10 17.88 15.47
N ILE A 87 -4.37 16.94 14.58
CA ILE A 87 -4.90 17.21 13.24
C ILE A 87 -6.16 16.41 12.95
N ASP A 88 -6.98 16.94 12.09
CA ASP A 88 -8.11 16.24 11.49
C ASP A 88 -7.77 15.87 10.05
N PHE A 89 -8.24 14.72 9.60
CA PHE A 89 -8.10 14.29 8.22
C PHE A 89 -9.26 13.40 7.81
N ASP A 90 -9.52 13.33 6.50
CA ASP A 90 -10.54 12.46 5.95
C ASP A 90 -9.94 11.13 5.51
N ILE A 91 -10.70 10.05 5.70
CA ILE A 91 -10.35 8.73 5.17
C ILE A 91 -11.07 8.57 3.84
N CYS A 92 -10.30 8.49 2.76
CA CYS A 92 -10.84 8.37 1.41
C CYS A 92 -11.09 6.92 1.01
N GLN A 93 -10.21 6.01 1.45
CA GLN A 93 -10.30 4.58 1.15
C GLN A 93 -9.57 3.77 2.20
N GLY A 94 -10.06 2.58 2.47
CA GLY A 94 -9.38 1.58 3.28
C GLY A 94 -9.49 0.21 2.62
N LYS A 95 -8.42 -0.57 2.65
CA LYS A 95 -8.36 -1.89 2.04
C LYS A 95 -7.51 -2.82 2.90
N LEU A 96 -8.04 -4.02 3.18
CA LEU A 96 -7.31 -5.08 3.88
C LEU A 96 -7.19 -6.29 2.94
N GLU A 97 -5.99 -6.84 2.87
CA GLU A 97 -5.68 -7.99 2.03
C GLU A 97 -5.01 -9.08 2.86
N ASN A 98 -5.38 -10.32 2.62
CA ASN A 98 -4.78 -11.47 3.29
C ASN A 98 -3.77 -12.14 2.36
N PHE A 99 -2.54 -12.26 2.83
CA PHE A 99 -1.46 -12.96 2.15
C PHE A 99 -0.99 -14.12 3.03
N ARG A 100 -1.50 -15.30 2.78
CA ARG A 100 -1.11 -16.53 3.50
C ARG A 100 -1.14 -16.38 5.04
N GLY A 101 -2.20 -15.76 5.54
CA GLY A 101 -2.36 -15.52 6.97
C GLY A 101 -1.76 -14.20 7.49
N SER A 102 -0.99 -13.49 6.68
CA SER A 102 -0.52 -12.15 7.01
C SER A 102 -1.48 -11.11 6.44
N ILE A 103 -1.86 -10.16 7.24
CA ILE A 103 -2.77 -9.09 6.81
C ILE A 103 -1.95 -7.88 6.39
N LEU A 104 -2.16 -7.45 5.16
CA LEU A 104 -1.63 -6.19 4.66
C LEU A 104 -2.80 -5.22 4.45
N GLY A 105 -2.60 -3.99 4.86
CA GLY A 105 -3.59 -2.95 4.70
C GLY A 105 -3.06 -1.75 3.95
N SER A 106 -3.94 -1.04 3.27
CA SER A 106 -3.66 0.28 2.75
C SER A 106 -4.79 1.22 3.12
N LEU A 107 -4.43 2.48 3.36
CA LEU A 107 -5.37 3.52 3.74
C LEU A 107 -5.00 4.79 2.98
N ILE A 108 -5.98 5.40 2.31
CA ILE A 108 -5.78 6.71 1.69
C ILE A 108 -6.45 7.74 2.57
N ILE A 109 -5.67 8.70 3.05
CA ILE A 109 -6.15 9.83 3.84
C ILE A 109 -5.93 11.13 3.09
N ASN A 110 -6.80 12.10 3.34
CA ASN A 110 -6.64 13.47 2.87
C ASN A 110 -6.34 14.37 4.06
N ILE A 111 -5.19 15.04 4.01
CA ILE A 111 -4.74 15.96 5.06
C ILE A 111 -4.73 17.39 4.53
N GLN A 112 -4.74 18.35 5.43
CA GLN A 112 -4.58 19.75 5.08
C GLN A 112 -3.17 20.01 4.56
N GLU A 113 -3.05 20.90 3.58
CA GLU A 113 -1.74 21.28 3.01
C GLU A 113 -0.76 21.76 4.09
N GLU A 114 -1.25 22.50 5.08
CA GLU A 114 -0.46 23.01 6.19
C GLU A 114 0.08 21.91 7.13
N ASP A 115 -0.55 20.73 7.14
CA ASP A 115 -0.15 19.59 7.97
C ASP A 115 0.81 18.63 7.28
N ARG A 116 1.11 18.86 6.01
CA ARG A 116 1.92 17.99 5.17
C ARG A 116 3.26 17.62 5.80
N ASP A 117 4.04 18.60 6.17
CA ASP A 117 5.40 18.38 6.65
C ASP A 117 5.43 17.61 7.96
N LYS A 118 4.53 17.94 8.88
CA LYS A 118 4.47 17.22 10.17
C LYS A 118 3.94 15.79 10.02
N VAL A 119 3.01 15.54 9.09
CA VAL A 119 2.54 14.19 8.81
C VAL A 119 3.65 13.35 8.19
N PHE A 120 4.35 13.88 7.20
CA PHE A 120 5.45 13.16 6.56
C PHE A 120 6.60 12.86 7.53
N ALA A 121 6.93 13.80 8.41
CA ALA A 121 7.93 13.59 9.46
C ALA A 121 7.50 12.48 10.43
N PHE A 122 6.24 12.45 10.84
CA PHE A 122 5.69 11.39 11.69
C PHE A 122 5.78 10.02 11.02
N LEU A 123 5.39 9.91 9.75
CA LEU A 123 5.43 8.65 9.00
C LEU A 123 6.86 8.14 8.85
N LYS A 124 7.80 9.03 8.61
CA LYS A 124 9.22 8.70 8.52
C LYS A 124 9.77 8.23 9.86
N GLU A 125 9.44 8.91 10.95
CA GLU A 125 9.87 8.55 12.30
C GLU A 125 9.39 7.17 12.72
N HIS A 126 8.15 6.81 12.35
CA HIS A 126 7.54 5.52 12.67
C HIS A 126 7.80 4.44 11.62
N HIS A 127 8.67 4.70 10.65
CA HIS A 127 9.04 3.75 9.59
C HIS A 127 7.84 3.22 8.80
N ILE A 128 6.83 4.05 8.58
CA ILE A 128 5.65 3.71 7.80
C ILE A 128 5.98 3.86 6.31
N ILE A 129 5.56 2.91 5.50
CA ILE A 129 5.64 3.03 4.04
C ILE A 129 4.44 3.84 3.57
N TRP A 130 4.69 4.91 2.83
CA TRP A 130 3.65 5.82 2.36
C TRP A 130 3.99 6.40 0.99
N GLU A 131 2.97 6.86 0.31
CA GLU A 131 3.08 7.48 -1.02
C GLU A 131 2.15 8.67 -1.10
N GLU A 132 2.64 9.80 -1.61
CA GLU A 132 1.81 10.95 -1.92
C GLU A 132 1.15 10.73 -3.28
N LEU A 133 -0.20 10.81 -3.32
CA LEU A 133 -0.97 10.64 -4.54
C LEU A 133 -1.25 11.99 -5.17
N GLN A 134 -0.95 12.11 -6.47
CA GLN A 134 -1.23 13.31 -7.24
C GLN A 134 -2.66 13.29 -7.76
N HIS A 135 -3.25 14.46 -7.87
CA HIS A 135 -4.51 14.62 -8.60
C HIS A 135 -4.24 14.59 -10.10
N GLU A 136 -5.08 13.92 -10.82
CA GLU A 136 -5.16 14.11 -12.26
C GLU A 136 -6.22 15.16 -12.60
#